data_4758e689a75e43a08d17097ae24ec81f
#
_entry.id   4758e689a75e43a08d17097ae24ec81f
#
_cell.length_a   1.000
_cell.length_b   1.000
_cell.length_c   1.000
_cell.angle_alpha   90.00
_cell.angle_beta   90.00
_cell.angle_gamma   90.00
#
_symmetry.space_group_name_H-M   'P 1'
#
loop_
_entity.id
_entity.type
_entity.pdbx_description
1 polymer ?
#
loop_
_entity_poly.entity_id
_entity_poly.type
_entity_poly.pdbx_seq_one_letter_code
_entity_poly.pdbx_strand_id
1 'polypeptide(L)'
;MDLFEKQARLQTLFQTSPVDAAYGQGTPAARKLAGAFIDHSVGLLLLDKVRANEFFDYQVYFVSELSKTLETEGLDVVILNQASLLQRAQVIRSWSLLFQRDHKRRVQWEARAVMEYLEFQKYDDIQTKALAERTKGERFAIDAEYVFARLARLREYTQLLSDLRPIERTKFRSDPKLYGLAQWYLQQAVELLFGTGAYLVMALALPKPEAYHDILDAIGKHGIIDKQLAYRLEHLANLRNLLAYDREQTDIDEVYTQVQTRVPDLLAFAEQIERFIGADSAA
;
A
#
# COMPACT_ATOMS: atom_id res chain seq x y z
N MET A 1 -17.68 32.53 15.78
CA MET A 1 -18.41 32.03 14.57
C MET A 1 -19.34 30.93 15.00
N ASP A 2 -20.59 30.91 14.48
CA ASP A 2 -21.58 29.86 14.80
C ASP A 2 -21.14 28.51 14.21
N LEU A 3 -21.56 27.41 14.84
CA LEU A 3 -21.21 26.03 14.43
C LEU A 3 -21.65 25.73 12.99
N PHE A 4 -22.82 26.22 12.61
CA PHE A 4 -23.37 26.03 11.27
C PHE A 4 -22.53 26.77 10.21
N GLU A 5 -22.04 27.95 10.54
CA GLU A 5 -21.17 28.73 9.67
C GLU A 5 -19.79 28.06 9.49
N LYS A 6 -19.22 27.51 10.57
CA LYS A 6 -17.97 26.72 10.51
C LYS A 6 -18.12 25.52 9.60
N GLN A 7 -19.22 24.76 9.73
CA GLN A 7 -19.49 23.60 8.90
C GLN A 7 -19.65 23.97 7.41
N ALA A 8 -20.36 25.04 7.11
CA ALA A 8 -20.53 25.52 5.73
C ALA A 8 -19.18 25.92 5.10
N ARG A 9 -18.32 26.60 5.85
CA ARG A 9 -16.96 26.98 5.40
C ARG A 9 -16.08 25.76 5.15
N LEU A 10 -16.11 24.75 6.03
CA LEU A 10 -15.38 23.49 5.83
C LEU A 10 -15.82 22.78 4.55
N GLN A 11 -17.14 22.68 4.31
CA GLN A 11 -17.67 22.08 3.11
C GLN A 11 -17.21 22.82 1.86
N THR A 12 -17.24 24.15 1.89
CA THR A 12 -16.76 24.98 0.77
C THR A 12 -15.25 24.80 0.54
N LEU A 13 -14.44 24.81 1.60
CA LEU A 13 -13.00 24.60 1.51
C LEU A 13 -12.66 23.24 0.87
N PHE A 14 -13.29 22.16 1.31
CA PHE A 14 -13.05 20.82 0.76
C PHE A 14 -13.58 20.69 -0.68
N GLN A 15 -14.73 21.30 -0.98
CA GLN A 15 -15.32 21.25 -2.32
C GLN A 15 -14.47 21.98 -3.37
N THR A 16 -13.87 23.11 -3.01
CA THR A 16 -13.05 23.95 -3.92
C THR A 16 -11.59 23.48 -4.03
N SER A 17 -11.15 22.62 -3.14
CA SER A 17 -9.78 22.08 -3.10
C SER A 17 -9.73 20.62 -3.62
N PRO A 18 -8.55 20.04 -3.88
CA PRO A 18 -8.43 18.68 -4.40
C PRO A 18 -8.61 17.59 -3.32
N VAL A 19 -9.55 17.78 -2.39
CA VAL A 19 -9.91 16.80 -1.37
C VAL A 19 -10.97 15.85 -1.93
N ASP A 20 -10.73 14.54 -1.79
CA ASP A 20 -11.68 13.48 -2.14
C ASP A 20 -12.53 13.08 -0.92
N ALA A 21 -11.86 12.91 0.24
CA ALA A 21 -12.52 12.69 1.53
C ALA A 21 -11.76 13.36 2.67
N ALA A 22 -12.49 13.76 3.71
CA ALA A 22 -11.92 14.33 4.93
C ALA A 22 -12.50 13.66 6.16
N TYR A 23 -11.65 13.38 7.15
CA TYR A 23 -12.01 12.74 8.43
C TYR A 23 -11.48 13.59 9.57
N GLY A 24 -12.26 13.69 10.66
CA GLY A 24 -11.86 14.41 11.87
C GLY A 24 -11.83 13.50 13.07
N GLN A 25 -10.78 13.62 13.86
CA GLN A 25 -10.72 13.00 15.17
C GLN A 25 -11.56 13.85 16.14
N GLY A 26 -12.57 13.24 16.77
CA GLY A 26 -13.42 13.93 17.72
C GLY A 26 -13.82 13.03 18.88
N THR A 27 -14.15 13.64 20.02
CA THR A 27 -14.64 12.91 21.17
C THR A 27 -16.00 12.26 20.92
N PRO A 28 -16.38 11.17 21.64
CA PRO A 28 -17.71 10.56 21.54
C PRO A 28 -18.85 11.53 21.85
N ALA A 29 -18.63 12.56 22.68
CA ALA A 29 -19.60 13.61 22.97
C ALA A 29 -19.83 14.54 21.77
N ALA A 30 -18.79 14.85 21.00
CA ALA A 30 -18.85 15.65 19.79
C ALA A 30 -19.62 14.93 18.65
N ARG A 31 -19.56 13.60 18.58
CA ARG A 31 -20.32 12.79 17.62
C ARG A 31 -21.85 12.92 17.76
N LYS A 32 -22.36 13.22 18.97
CA LYS A 32 -23.79 13.37 19.26
C LYS A 32 -24.38 14.72 18.83
N LEU A 33 -23.55 15.73 18.62
CA LEU A 33 -23.95 17.10 18.31
C LEU A 33 -23.87 17.46 16.82
N ALA A 34 -24.11 16.52 15.93
CA ALA A 34 -24.29 16.71 14.46
C ALA A 34 -23.25 17.57 13.71
N GLY A 35 -22.16 17.93 14.37
CA GLY A 35 -21.02 18.62 13.78
C GLY A 35 -19.77 18.00 14.37
N ALA A 36 -19.05 17.22 13.59
CA ALA A 36 -17.81 16.63 14.01
C ALA A 36 -16.88 17.73 14.58
N PHE A 37 -16.79 17.80 15.90
CA PHE A 37 -15.76 18.61 16.53
C PHE A 37 -14.43 17.92 16.28
N ILE A 38 -13.58 18.61 15.58
CA ILE A 38 -12.20 18.23 15.32
C ILE A 38 -11.43 18.67 16.56
N ASP A 39 -11.07 17.71 17.42
CA ASP A 39 -10.34 18.08 18.62
C ASP A 39 -8.90 18.49 18.30
N HIS A 40 -8.19 17.70 17.47
CA HIS A 40 -6.77 17.98 17.23
C HIS A 40 -6.25 17.54 15.86
N SER A 41 -6.96 16.69 15.11
CA SER A 41 -6.41 16.12 13.88
C SER A 41 -7.44 15.95 12.77
N VAL A 42 -7.01 16.24 11.54
CA VAL A 42 -7.80 16.05 10.31
C VAL A 42 -7.03 15.17 9.35
N GLY A 43 -7.65 14.08 8.89
CA GLY A 43 -7.16 13.23 7.82
C GLY A 43 -7.75 13.64 6.48
N LEU A 44 -6.91 13.91 5.50
CA LEU A 44 -7.32 14.30 4.16
C LEU A 44 -6.86 13.27 3.11
N LEU A 45 -7.82 12.70 2.40
CA LEU A 45 -7.56 11.95 1.18
C LEU A 45 -7.61 12.93 0.01
N LEU A 46 -6.50 13.09 -0.70
CA LEU A 46 -6.43 13.94 -1.88
C LEU A 46 -6.73 13.16 -3.15
N LEU A 47 -7.22 13.85 -4.17
CA LEU A 47 -7.48 13.28 -5.49
C LEU A 47 -6.19 12.75 -6.14
N ASP A 48 -6.29 11.69 -6.94
CA ASP A 48 -5.16 11.02 -7.60
C ASP A 48 -4.35 11.93 -8.54
N LYS A 49 -4.92 13.05 -8.97
CA LYS A 49 -4.23 14.06 -9.79
C LYS A 49 -3.18 14.87 -9.02
N VAL A 50 -3.21 14.84 -7.68
CA VAL A 50 -2.21 15.53 -6.82
C VAL A 50 -0.97 14.66 -6.74
N ARG A 51 0.18 15.23 -7.08
CA ARG A 51 1.46 14.52 -7.08
C ARG A 51 2.04 14.42 -5.66
N ALA A 52 2.80 13.37 -5.40
CA ALA A 52 3.39 13.15 -4.08
C ALA A 52 4.29 14.30 -3.57
N ASN A 53 4.99 14.97 -4.47
CA ASN A 53 5.82 16.13 -4.13
C ASN A 53 5.02 17.37 -3.72
N GLU A 54 3.70 17.40 -3.97
CA GLU A 54 2.80 18.50 -3.59
C GLU A 54 2.12 18.24 -2.23
N PHE A 55 2.22 17.02 -1.67
CA PHE A 55 1.52 16.66 -0.43
C PHE A 55 1.90 17.54 0.76
N PHE A 56 3.16 17.89 0.90
CA PHE A 56 3.61 18.78 1.95
C PHE A 56 3.02 20.20 1.83
N ASP A 57 2.96 20.75 0.63
CA ASP A 57 2.39 22.07 0.38
C ASP A 57 0.88 22.08 0.72
N TYR A 58 0.15 21.04 0.34
CA TYR A 58 -1.25 20.89 0.73
C TYR A 58 -1.42 20.70 2.23
N GLN A 59 -0.55 19.95 2.89
CA GLN A 59 -0.59 19.79 4.35
C GLN A 59 -0.46 21.14 5.05
N VAL A 60 0.54 21.93 4.70
CA VAL A 60 0.75 23.28 5.25
C VAL A 60 -0.44 24.21 4.95
N TYR A 61 -0.93 24.19 3.72
CA TYR A 61 -2.11 24.95 3.32
C TYR A 61 -3.33 24.61 4.19
N PHE A 62 -3.64 23.34 4.35
CA PHE A 62 -4.79 22.91 5.14
C PHE A 62 -4.62 23.15 6.63
N VAL A 63 -3.43 23.02 7.20
CA VAL A 63 -3.16 23.42 8.61
C VAL A 63 -3.57 24.87 8.79
N SER A 64 -3.15 25.79 7.90
CA SER A 64 -3.49 27.19 7.99
C SER A 64 -4.99 27.47 7.83
N GLU A 65 -5.62 26.95 6.79
CA GLU A 65 -7.01 27.24 6.47
C GLU A 65 -8.00 26.58 7.46
N LEU A 66 -7.70 25.37 7.93
CA LEU A 66 -8.51 24.68 8.92
C LEU A 66 -8.37 25.35 10.31
N SER A 67 -7.16 25.74 10.71
CA SER A 67 -6.95 26.45 11.98
C SER A 67 -7.72 27.78 12.04
N LYS A 68 -7.71 28.54 10.91
CA LYS A 68 -8.53 29.76 10.80
C LYS A 68 -10.03 29.48 10.87
N THR A 69 -10.50 28.45 10.14
CA THR A 69 -11.93 28.13 10.05
C THR A 69 -12.47 27.58 11.37
N LEU A 70 -11.68 26.77 12.08
CA LEU A 70 -12.07 26.15 13.33
C LEU A 70 -11.77 27.03 14.54
N GLU A 71 -10.99 28.08 14.38
CA GLU A 71 -10.51 28.94 15.46
C GLU A 71 -9.73 28.13 16.51
N THR A 72 -8.87 27.21 16.05
CA THR A 72 -8.12 26.26 16.88
C THR A 72 -6.64 26.36 16.56
N GLU A 73 -5.79 26.42 17.57
CA GLU A 73 -4.34 26.32 17.42
C GLU A 73 -3.86 24.88 17.58
N GLY A 74 -2.76 24.53 16.93
CA GLY A 74 -2.14 23.20 17.07
C GLY A 74 -2.87 22.07 16.34
N LEU A 75 -3.65 22.38 15.30
CA LEU A 75 -4.31 21.37 14.49
C LEU A 75 -3.28 20.58 13.68
N ASP A 76 -3.34 19.26 13.77
CA ASP A 76 -2.56 18.35 12.94
C ASP A 76 -3.34 17.94 11.69
N VAL A 77 -2.67 17.93 10.54
CA VAL A 77 -3.26 17.51 9.26
C VAL A 77 -2.46 16.36 8.69
N VAL A 78 -3.10 15.22 8.52
CA VAL A 78 -2.51 14.01 7.95
C VAL A 78 -2.98 13.81 6.52
N ILE A 79 -2.05 13.78 5.56
CA ILE A 79 -2.37 13.42 4.17
C ILE A 79 -2.43 11.89 4.06
N LEU A 80 -3.64 11.35 3.90
CA LEU A 80 -3.90 9.91 3.92
C LEU A 80 -3.30 9.16 2.72
N ASN A 81 -3.00 9.85 1.64
CA ASN A 81 -2.32 9.28 0.47
C ASN A 81 -0.92 8.74 0.82
N GLN A 82 -0.22 9.36 1.78
CA GLN A 82 1.11 8.96 2.23
C GLN A 82 1.15 8.41 3.67
N ALA A 83 0.00 8.35 4.35
CA ALA A 83 -0.09 7.83 5.71
C ALA A 83 0.22 6.32 5.74
N SER A 84 0.77 5.84 6.86
CA SER A 84 1.02 4.43 7.08
C SER A 84 -0.26 3.59 7.06
N LEU A 85 -0.14 2.30 6.78
CA LEU A 85 -1.30 1.39 6.77
C LEU A 85 -2.05 1.41 8.10
N LEU A 86 -1.31 1.47 9.22
CA LEU A 86 -1.89 1.58 10.56
C LEU A 86 -2.66 2.88 10.74
N GLN A 87 -2.08 4.02 10.32
CA GLN A 87 -2.75 5.33 10.43
C GLN A 87 -4.03 5.37 9.59
N ARG A 88 -3.99 4.88 8.34
CA ARG A 88 -5.18 4.77 7.47
C ARG A 88 -6.29 3.95 8.14
N ALA A 89 -5.94 2.76 8.66
CA ALA A 89 -6.89 1.90 9.33
C ALA A 89 -7.46 2.53 10.61
N GLN A 90 -6.64 3.25 11.40
CA GLN A 90 -7.09 3.98 12.59
C GLN A 90 -8.06 5.11 12.24
N VAL A 91 -7.77 5.90 11.19
CA VAL A 91 -8.66 6.95 10.70
C VAL A 91 -10.02 6.36 10.33
N ILE A 92 -10.04 5.32 9.49
CA ILE A 92 -11.29 4.69 9.04
C ILE A 92 -12.08 4.12 10.23
N ARG A 93 -11.41 3.53 11.21
CA ARG A 93 -12.04 2.86 12.35
C ARG A 93 -12.59 3.80 13.40
N SER A 94 -11.91 4.91 13.66
CA SER A 94 -12.16 5.72 14.86
C SER A 94 -12.51 7.19 14.60
N TRP A 95 -12.24 7.72 13.38
CA TRP A 95 -12.53 9.11 13.08
C TRP A 95 -13.89 9.27 12.41
N SER A 96 -14.41 10.49 12.43
CA SER A 96 -15.71 10.84 11.85
C SER A 96 -15.52 11.38 10.43
N LEU A 97 -16.34 10.93 9.50
CA LEU A 97 -16.36 11.48 8.14
C LEU A 97 -16.89 12.93 8.18
N LEU A 98 -16.06 13.86 7.66
CA LEU A 98 -16.39 15.29 7.56
C LEU A 98 -16.88 15.67 6.17
N PHE A 99 -16.27 15.08 5.14
CA PHE A 99 -16.54 15.37 3.74
C PHE A 99 -16.25 14.14 2.87
N GLN A 100 -17.01 13.99 1.82
CA GLN A 100 -16.74 13.06 0.71
C GLN A 100 -17.18 13.70 -0.60
N ARG A 101 -16.32 13.61 -1.61
CA ARG A 101 -16.65 14.07 -2.95
C ARG A 101 -17.45 13.03 -3.72
N ASP A 102 -17.02 11.78 -3.63
CA ASP A 102 -17.66 10.62 -4.23
C ASP A 102 -17.76 9.47 -3.21
N HIS A 103 -18.98 9.01 -2.98
CA HIS A 103 -19.24 7.94 -2.01
C HIS A 103 -18.60 6.61 -2.41
N LYS A 104 -18.69 6.23 -3.70
CA LYS A 104 -18.17 4.95 -4.19
C LYS A 104 -16.64 4.90 -4.08
N ARG A 105 -15.96 5.96 -4.50
CA ARG A 105 -14.49 6.08 -4.42
C ARG A 105 -14.01 6.02 -2.97
N ARG A 106 -14.66 6.77 -2.08
CA ARG A 106 -14.33 6.73 -0.65
C ARG A 106 -14.45 5.32 -0.08
N VAL A 107 -15.58 4.64 -0.30
CA VAL A 107 -15.81 3.28 0.22
C VAL A 107 -14.78 2.29 -0.36
N GLN A 108 -14.44 2.39 -1.63
CA GLN A 108 -13.41 1.57 -2.25
C GLN A 108 -12.04 1.81 -1.62
N TRP A 109 -11.68 3.08 -1.38
CA TRP A 109 -10.42 3.42 -0.72
C TRP A 109 -10.37 2.91 0.72
N GLU A 110 -11.43 3.09 1.51
CA GLU A 110 -11.53 2.59 2.87
C GLU A 110 -11.40 1.06 2.93
N ALA A 111 -12.13 0.35 2.07
CA ALA A 111 -12.06 -1.11 1.99
C ALA A 111 -10.64 -1.58 1.68
N ARG A 112 -9.97 -0.94 0.69
CA ARG A 112 -8.58 -1.24 0.33
C ARG A 112 -7.64 -1.02 1.51
N ALA A 113 -7.70 0.14 2.15
CA ALA A 113 -6.81 0.48 3.26
C ALA A 113 -6.95 -0.48 4.44
N VAL A 114 -8.19 -0.92 4.75
CA VAL A 114 -8.43 -1.93 5.79
C VAL A 114 -7.90 -3.30 5.38
N MET A 115 -8.10 -3.73 4.14
CA MET A 115 -7.61 -5.01 3.65
C MET A 115 -6.07 -5.05 3.63
N GLU A 116 -5.42 -4.00 3.14
CA GLU A 116 -3.96 -3.86 3.19
C GLU A 116 -3.43 -3.98 4.62
N TYR A 117 -4.05 -3.29 5.57
CA TYR A 117 -3.68 -3.37 6.99
C TYR A 117 -3.81 -4.80 7.55
N LEU A 118 -4.94 -5.49 7.27
CA LEU A 118 -5.17 -6.85 7.73
C LEU A 118 -4.18 -7.86 7.12
N GLU A 119 -3.77 -7.66 5.88
CA GLU A 119 -2.74 -8.48 5.24
C GLU A 119 -1.37 -8.36 5.94
N PHE A 120 -1.03 -7.17 6.43
CA PHE A 120 0.20 -6.99 7.19
C PHE A 120 0.11 -7.55 8.61
N GLN A 121 -1.07 -7.52 9.24
CA GLN A 121 -1.25 -8.05 10.60
C GLN A 121 -0.87 -9.53 10.72
N LYS A 122 -1.09 -10.34 9.69
CA LYS A 122 -0.73 -11.78 9.72
C LYS A 122 0.76 -12.03 9.97
N TYR A 123 1.61 -11.04 9.76
CA TYR A 123 3.05 -11.14 10.00
C TYR A 123 3.48 -10.58 11.37
N ASP A 124 2.59 -9.94 12.12
CA ASP A 124 2.92 -9.32 13.42
C ASP A 124 3.43 -10.34 14.44
N ASP A 125 2.86 -11.54 14.47
CA ASP A 125 3.30 -12.63 15.35
C ASP A 125 4.71 -13.11 15.01
N ILE A 126 5.03 -13.18 13.71
CA ILE A 126 6.36 -13.57 13.23
C ILE A 126 7.38 -12.52 13.66
N GLN A 127 7.08 -11.24 13.44
CA GLN A 127 7.95 -10.14 13.84
C GLN A 127 8.16 -10.11 15.36
N THR A 128 7.10 -10.28 16.14
CA THR A 128 7.17 -10.30 17.60
C THR A 128 8.10 -11.41 18.10
N LYS A 129 8.00 -12.61 17.53
CA LYS A 129 8.89 -13.73 17.84
C LYS A 129 10.33 -13.44 17.44
N ALA A 130 10.55 -12.97 16.21
CA ALA A 130 11.89 -12.63 15.72
C ALA A 130 12.58 -11.54 16.56
N LEU A 131 11.83 -10.51 16.98
CA LEU A 131 12.35 -9.48 17.88
C LEU A 131 12.69 -10.03 19.28
N ALA A 132 11.85 -10.92 19.82
CA ALA A 132 12.08 -11.56 21.11
C ALA A 132 13.35 -12.44 21.09
N GLU A 133 13.57 -13.20 20.04
CA GLU A 133 14.79 -14.02 19.88
C GLU A 133 16.02 -13.15 19.68
N ARG A 134 15.93 -12.10 18.87
CA ARG A 134 17.03 -11.14 18.71
C ARG A 134 17.42 -10.46 20.02
N THR A 135 16.44 -10.15 20.90
CA THR A 135 16.71 -9.57 22.23
C THR A 135 17.48 -10.54 23.14
N LYS A 136 17.32 -11.86 22.95
CA LYS A 136 18.07 -12.91 23.65
C LYS A 136 19.45 -13.16 23.04
N GLY A 137 19.81 -12.51 21.94
CA GLY A 137 21.01 -12.78 21.18
C GLY A 137 20.90 -13.97 20.23
N GLU A 138 19.69 -14.48 20.02
CA GLU A 138 19.38 -15.58 19.12
C GLU A 138 18.84 -15.03 17.79
N ARG A 139 18.98 -15.80 16.70
CA ARG A 139 18.35 -15.51 15.42
C ARG A 139 17.04 -16.27 15.29
N PHE A 140 15.99 -15.60 14.85
CA PHE A 140 14.78 -16.29 14.40
C PHE A 140 15.12 -17.14 13.18
N ALA A 141 14.82 -18.43 13.26
CA ALA A 141 15.06 -19.35 12.15
C ALA A 141 14.08 -19.07 11.01
N ILE A 142 14.62 -18.71 9.84
CA ILE A 142 13.81 -18.57 8.63
C ILE A 142 13.30 -19.97 8.25
N ASP A 143 11.99 -20.11 8.05
CA ASP A 143 11.43 -21.33 7.48
C ASP A 143 11.76 -21.41 5.98
N ALA A 144 12.88 -22.07 5.70
CA ALA A 144 13.40 -22.21 4.34
C ALA A 144 12.41 -23.01 3.43
N GLU A 145 11.73 -24.03 3.97
CA GLU A 145 10.75 -24.83 3.23
C GLU A 145 9.57 -23.96 2.79
N TYR A 146 9.06 -23.14 3.70
CA TYR A 146 8.01 -22.16 3.40
C TYR A 146 8.41 -21.19 2.30
N VAL A 147 9.64 -20.64 2.38
CA VAL A 147 10.14 -19.69 1.38
C VAL A 147 10.32 -20.40 0.03
N PHE A 148 10.95 -21.56 -0.02
CA PHE A 148 11.20 -22.30 -1.27
C PHE A 148 9.89 -22.72 -1.96
N ALA A 149 8.88 -23.14 -1.20
CA ALA A 149 7.57 -23.46 -1.76
C ALA A 149 6.92 -22.24 -2.45
N ARG A 150 7.06 -21.05 -1.87
CA ARG A 150 6.57 -19.80 -2.48
C ARG A 150 7.35 -19.39 -3.72
N LEU A 151 8.68 -19.55 -3.70
CA LEU A 151 9.53 -19.26 -4.86
C LEU A 151 9.27 -20.23 -6.01
N ALA A 152 9.01 -21.50 -5.73
CA ALA A 152 8.60 -22.47 -6.73
C ALA A 152 7.29 -22.06 -7.42
N ARG A 153 6.28 -21.63 -6.64
CA ARG A 153 5.02 -21.10 -7.18
C ARG A 153 5.22 -19.82 -7.98
N LEU A 154 6.10 -18.92 -7.51
CA LEU A 154 6.44 -17.70 -8.25
C LEU A 154 7.04 -18.04 -9.62
N ARG A 155 7.96 -19.00 -9.70
CA ARG A 155 8.53 -19.48 -10.96
C ARG A 155 7.49 -20.07 -11.89
N GLU A 156 6.55 -20.86 -11.34
CA GLU A 156 5.45 -21.43 -12.11
C GLU A 156 4.63 -20.33 -12.81
N TYR A 157 4.16 -19.33 -12.07
CA TYR A 157 3.41 -18.21 -12.64
C TYR A 157 4.26 -17.35 -13.58
N THR A 158 5.53 -17.18 -13.28
CA THR A 158 6.46 -16.45 -14.16
C THR A 158 6.69 -17.17 -15.48
N GLN A 159 6.73 -18.51 -15.46
CA GLN A 159 6.80 -19.31 -16.70
C GLN A 159 5.52 -19.15 -17.53
N LEU A 160 4.34 -19.24 -16.90
CA LEU A 160 3.06 -19.02 -17.58
C LEU A 160 2.96 -17.61 -18.18
N LEU A 161 3.50 -16.59 -17.51
CA LEU A 161 3.61 -15.23 -18.08
C LEU A 161 4.61 -15.20 -19.25
N SER A 162 5.72 -15.92 -19.16
CA SER A 162 6.71 -16.02 -20.25
C SER A 162 6.11 -16.62 -21.52
N ASP A 163 5.24 -17.60 -21.38
CA ASP A 163 4.55 -18.24 -22.49
C ASP A 163 3.58 -17.28 -23.22
N LEU A 164 3.13 -16.23 -22.57
CA LEU A 164 2.29 -15.18 -23.16
C LEU A 164 3.09 -14.07 -23.88
N ARG A 165 4.40 -13.96 -23.65
CA ARG A 165 5.24 -12.89 -24.24
C ARG A 165 5.31 -12.89 -25.76
N PRO A 166 5.34 -14.05 -26.46
CA PRO A 166 5.36 -14.06 -27.92
C PRO A 166 4.06 -13.56 -28.59
N ILE A 167 2.99 -13.34 -27.82
CA ILE A 167 1.69 -12.94 -28.34
C ILE A 167 1.74 -11.46 -28.72
N GLU A 168 1.35 -11.15 -29.95
CA GLU A 168 1.26 -9.78 -30.44
C GLU A 168 0.22 -8.96 -29.66
N ARG A 169 0.54 -7.67 -29.43
CA ARG A 169 -0.30 -6.74 -28.67
C ARG A 169 -1.75 -6.65 -29.18
N THR A 170 -1.93 -6.64 -30.51
CA THR A 170 -3.25 -6.60 -31.15
C THR A 170 -4.08 -7.83 -30.80
N LYS A 171 -3.49 -9.03 -30.87
CA LYS A 171 -4.15 -10.28 -30.49
C LYS A 171 -4.43 -10.32 -28.98
N PHE A 172 -3.48 -9.88 -28.15
CA PHE A 172 -3.63 -9.81 -26.69
C PHE A 172 -4.81 -8.93 -26.30
N ARG A 173 -4.99 -7.75 -26.92
CA ARG A 173 -6.10 -6.82 -26.66
C ARG A 173 -7.46 -7.36 -27.13
N SER A 174 -7.48 -8.10 -28.23
CA SER A 174 -8.74 -8.60 -28.83
C SER A 174 -9.25 -9.89 -28.20
N ASP A 175 -8.42 -10.60 -27.44
CA ASP A 175 -8.79 -11.87 -26.82
C ASP A 175 -8.93 -11.75 -25.28
N PRO A 176 -10.17 -11.65 -24.75
CA PRO A 176 -10.40 -11.52 -23.32
C PRO A 176 -9.85 -12.69 -22.49
N LYS A 177 -9.67 -13.88 -23.08
CA LYS A 177 -9.09 -15.03 -22.37
C LYS A 177 -7.60 -14.83 -22.12
N LEU A 178 -6.86 -14.37 -23.13
CA LEU A 178 -5.43 -14.07 -23.00
C LEU A 178 -5.18 -12.98 -21.97
N TYR A 179 -5.93 -11.88 -22.09
CA TYR A 179 -5.86 -10.79 -21.13
C TYR A 179 -6.19 -11.24 -19.71
N GLY A 180 -7.30 -11.96 -19.52
CA GLY A 180 -7.72 -12.43 -18.21
C GLY A 180 -6.72 -13.40 -17.56
N LEU A 181 -6.11 -14.30 -18.34
CA LEU A 181 -5.06 -15.20 -17.88
C LEU A 181 -3.80 -14.43 -17.47
N ALA A 182 -3.33 -13.50 -18.31
CA ALA A 182 -2.16 -12.67 -18.01
C ALA A 182 -2.35 -11.85 -16.73
N GLN A 183 -3.52 -11.22 -16.58
CA GLN A 183 -3.88 -10.45 -15.40
C GLN A 183 -3.86 -11.33 -14.15
N TRP A 184 -4.42 -12.53 -14.22
CA TRP A 184 -4.46 -13.44 -13.08
C TRP A 184 -3.08 -13.97 -12.71
N TYR A 185 -2.26 -14.42 -13.70
CA TYR A 185 -0.90 -14.89 -13.45
C TYR A 185 -0.01 -13.79 -12.87
N LEU A 186 -0.13 -12.57 -13.41
CA LEU A 186 0.62 -11.41 -12.92
C LEU A 186 0.23 -11.07 -11.49
N GLN A 187 -1.06 -11.10 -11.15
CA GLN A 187 -1.54 -10.92 -9.79
C GLN A 187 -0.94 -11.95 -8.84
N GLN A 188 -0.99 -13.25 -9.20
CA GLN A 188 -0.43 -14.31 -8.35
C GLN A 188 1.08 -14.16 -8.15
N ALA A 189 1.82 -13.86 -9.21
CA ALA A 189 3.26 -13.65 -9.14
C ALA A 189 3.62 -12.46 -8.23
N VAL A 190 2.93 -11.34 -8.38
CA VAL A 190 3.15 -10.13 -7.57
C VAL A 190 2.78 -10.36 -6.09
N GLU A 191 1.71 -11.09 -5.80
CA GLU A 191 1.35 -11.45 -4.42
C GLU A 191 2.37 -12.38 -3.76
N LEU A 192 2.92 -13.33 -4.51
CA LEU A 192 4.00 -14.20 -4.01
C LEU A 192 5.29 -13.40 -3.74
N LEU A 193 5.64 -12.47 -4.63
CA LEU A 193 6.80 -11.58 -4.46
C LEU A 193 6.68 -10.78 -3.17
N PHE A 194 5.61 -9.99 -3.01
CA PHE A 194 5.44 -9.14 -1.82
C PHE A 194 5.24 -9.95 -0.54
N GLY A 195 4.48 -11.04 -0.60
CA GLY A 195 4.28 -11.91 0.55
C GLY A 195 5.55 -12.61 1.02
N THR A 196 6.46 -12.98 0.09
CA THR A 196 7.78 -13.53 0.45
C THR A 196 8.68 -12.44 1.03
N GLY A 197 8.71 -11.26 0.42
CA GLY A 197 9.44 -10.10 0.93
C GLY A 197 8.97 -9.70 2.33
N ALA A 198 7.66 -9.59 2.57
CA ALA A 198 7.09 -9.27 3.87
C ALA A 198 7.48 -10.30 4.95
N TYR A 199 7.39 -11.60 4.62
CA TYR A 199 7.83 -12.66 5.53
C TYR A 199 9.31 -12.48 5.93
N LEU A 200 10.20 -12.23 4.96
CA LEU A 200 11.62 -12.06 5.24
C LEU A 200 11.91 -10.81 6.08
N VAL A 201 11.25 -9.68 5.79
CA VAL A 201 11.37 -8.47 6.61
C VAL A 201 11.01 -8.75 8.07
N MET A 202 9.91 -9.48 8.32
CA MET A 202 9.46 -9.80 9.67
C MET A 202 10.34 -10.85 10.34
N ALA A 203 10.72 -11.93 9.63
CA ALA A 203 11.57 -12.98 10.15
C ALA A 203 12.99 -12.50 10.52
N LEU A 204 13.50 -11.53 9.77
CA LEU A 204 14.80 -10.90 10.05
C LEU A 204 14.70 -9.73 11.04
N ALA A 205 13.54 -9.49 11.62
CA ALA A 205 13.27 -8.37 12.52
C ALA A 205 13.73 -7.00 11.94
N LEU A 206 13.56 -6.81 10.64
CA LEU A 206 13.81 -5.53 9.99
C LEU A 206 12.72 -4.52 10.36
N PRO A 207 12.95 -3.21 10.13
CA PRO A 207 11.93 -2.19 10.37
C PRO A 207 10.61 -2.57 9.69
N LYS A 208 9.51 -2.48 10.44
CA LYS A 208 8.17 -2.84 9.92
C LYS A 208 7.81 -1.94 8.74
N PRO A 209 7.46 -2.51 7.59
CA PRO A 209 7.03 -1.73 6.43
C PRO A 209 5.70 -1.03 6.73
N GLU A 210 5.56 0.20 6.27
CA GLU A 210 4.32 0.97 6.36
C GLU A 210 3.45 0.83 5.10
N ALA A 211 4.08 0.40 4.00
CA ALA A 211 3.42 0.15 2.72
C ALA A 211 4.15 -0.96 1.94
N TYR A 212 3.54 -1.44 0.86
CA TYR A 212 4.13 -2.52 0.04
C TYR A 212 5.48 -2.14 -0.59
N HIS A 213 5.68 -0.89 -1.00
CA HIS A 213 6.97 -0.46 -1.56
C HIS A 213 8.11 -0.54 -0.54
N ASP A 214 7.84 -0.32 0.75
CA ASP A 214 8.85 -0.41 1.81
C ASP A 214 9.42 -1.82 1.97
N ILE A 215 8.67 -2.86 1.60
CA ILE A 215 9.12 -4.25 1.66
C ILE A 215 10.34 -4.44 0.77
N LEU A 216 10.24 -3.99 -0.49
CA LEU A 216 11.32 -4.15 -1.46
C LEU A 216 12.52 -3.27 -1.13
N ASP A 217 12.26 -2.04 -0.67
CA ASP A 217 13.30 -1.15 -0.18
C ASP A 217 14.05 -1.76 1.01
N ALA A 218 13.33 -2.33 1.98
CA ALA A 218 13.93 -2.97 3.15
C ALA A 218 14.82 -4.15 2.77
N ILE A 219 14.34 -5.09 1.93
CA ILE A 219 15.13 -6.26 1.53
C ILE A 219 16.31 -5.87 0.61
N GLY A 220 16.16 -4.80 -0.20
CA GLY A 220 17.25 -4.25 -1.00
C GLY A 220 18.32 -3.55 -0.15
N LYS A 221 17.93 -2.73 0.83
CA LYS A 221 18.85 -2.04 1.76
C LYS A 221 19.67 -3.01 2.61
N HIS A 222 19.09 -4.15 2.96
CA HIS A 222 19.76 -5.17 3.79
C HIS A 222 20.48 -6.24 2.96
N GLY A 223 20.61 -6.05 1.64
CA GLY A 223 21.40 -6.93 0.77
C GLY A 223 20.81 -8.32 0.54
N ILE A 224 19.51 -8.51 0.83
CA ILE A 224 18.78 -9.76 0.56
C ILE A 224 18.56 -9.91 -0.95
N ILE A 225 18.27 -8.80 -1.61
CA ILE A 225 18.29 -8.67 -3.08
C ILE A 225 19.11 -7.46 -3.48
N ASP A 226 19.49 -7.40 -4.75
CA ASP A 226 20.16 -6.26 -5.35
C ASP A 226 19.30 -4.99 -5.30
N LYS A 227 19.89 -3.84 -4.92
CA LYS A 227 19.17 -2.56 -4.81
C LYS A 227 18.53 -2.11 -6.12
N GLN A 228 19.18 -2.40 -7.25
CA GLN A 228 18.64 -2.03 -8.56
C GLN A 228 17.43 -2.91 -8.90
N LEU A 229 17.48 -4.20 -8.52
CA LEU A 229 16.32 -5.09 -8.67
C LEU A 229 15.16 -4.62 -7.78
N ALA A 230 15.42 -4.29 -6.52
CA ALA A 230 14.42 -3.75 -5.59
C ALA A 230 13.72 -2.52 -6.20
N TYR A 231 14.48 -1.55 -6.71
CA TYR A 231 13.96 -0.35 -7.35
C TYR A 231 13.10 -0.66 -8.59
N ARG A 232 13.53 -1.60 -9.46
CA ARG A 232 12.71 -1.98 -10.63
C ARG A 232 11.40 -2.66 -10.25
N LEU A 233 11.39 -3.43 -9.17
CA LEU A 233 10.20 -4.14 -8.68
C LEU A 233 9.25 -3.26 -7.88
N GLU A 234 9.71 -2.12 -7.33
CA GLU A 234 8.92 -1.22 -6.49
C GLU A 234 7.62 -0.76 -7.16
N HIS A 235 7.66 -0.52 -8.48
CA HIS A 235 6.48 -0.13 -9.25
C HIS A 235 5.37 -1.20 -9.27
N LEU A 236 5.70 -2.46 -8.98
CA LEU A 236 4.72 -3.53 -8.86
C LEU A 236 3.80 -3.38 -7.63
N ALA A 237 4.17 -2.56 -6.64
CA ALA A 237 3.30 -2.29 -5.49
C ALA A 237 1.99 -1.62 -5.91
N ASN A 238 2.05 -0.64 -6.81
CA ASN A 238 0.85 0.01 -7.35
C ASN A 238 0.03 -0.96 -8.22
N LEU A 239 0.72 -1.72 -9.07
CA LEU A 239 0.07 -2.73 -9.90
C LEU A 239 -0.62 -3.81 -9.06
N ARG A 240 0.00 -4.25 -7.97
CA ARG A 240 -0.59 -5.19 -7.02
C ARG A 240 -1.95 -4.69 -6.51
N ASN A 241 -2.01 -3.43 -6.11
CA ASN A 241 -3.23 -2.84 -5.61
C ASN A 241 -4.32 -2.75 -6.68
N LEU A 242 -3.97 -2.37 -7.91
CA LEU A 242 -4.91 -2.36 -9.03
C LEU A 242 -5.44 -3.76 -9.34
N LEU A 243 -4.56 -4.75 -9.43
CA LEU A 243 -4.95 -6.13 -9.75
C LEU A 243 -5.79 -6.78 -8.65
N ALA A 244 -5.54 -6.45 -7.38
CA ALA A 244 -6.25 -7.03 -6.24
C ALA A 244 -7.64 -6.39 -6.01
N TYR A 245 -7.76 -5.06 -6.18
CA TYR A 245 -8.94 -4.31 -5.73
C TYR A 245 -9.70 -3.59 -6.83
N ASP A 246 -9.05 -3.22 -7.95
CA ASP A 246 -9.63 -2.43 -9.04
C ASP A 246 -9.39 -3.07 -10.40
N ARG A 247 -9.58 -4.37 -10.47
CA ARG A 247 -9.30 -5.17 -11.68
C ARG A 247 -9.96 -4.61 -12.95
N GLU A 248 -11.16 -4.06 -12.83
CA GLU A 248 -11.89 -3.46 -13.96
C GLU A 248 -11.25 -2.16 -14.48
N GLN A 249 -10.45 -1.49 -13.65
CA GLN A 249 -9.75 -0.25 -14.01
C GLN A 249 -8.32 -0.50 -14.51
N THR A 250 -7.87 -1.76 -14.50
CA THR A 250 -6.53 -2.10 -14.96
C THR A 250 -6.46 -1.99 -16.47
N ASP A 251 -5.57 -1.15 -17.00
CA ASP A 251 -5.35 -0.98 -18.43
C ASP A 251 -4.76 -2.25 -19.04
N ILE A 252 -5.38 -2.74 -20.11
CA ILE A 252 -4.92 -3.92 -20.86
C ILE A 252 -3.49 -3.72 -21.39
N ASP A 253 -3.15 -2.50 -21.82
CA ASP A 253 -1.83 -2.17 -22.33
C ASP A 253 -0.77 -2.14 -21.24
N GLU A 254 -1.15 -1.75 -20.02
CA GLU A 254 -0.28 -1.83 -18.85
C GLU A 254 0.02 -3.29 -18.51
N VAL A 255 -1.01 -4.16 -18.43
CA VAL A 255 -0.82 -5.61 -18.20
C VAL A 255 0.12 -6.20 -19.26
N TYR A 256 -0.11 -5.89 -20.55
CA TYR A 256 0.76 -6.35 -21.62
C TYR A 256 2.21 -5.91 -21.42
N THR A 257 2.43 -4.64 -21.10
CA THR A 257 3.77 -4.08 -20.85
C THR A 257 4.46 -4.77 -19.68
N GLN A 258 3.73 -5.01 -18.58
CA GLN A 258 4.28 -5.69 -17.42
C GLN A 258 4.65 -7.15 -17.73
N VAL A 259 3.83 -7.88 -18.51
CA VAL A 259 4.17 -9.23 -18.98
C VAL A 259 5.45 -9.22 -19.82
N GLN A 260 5.64 -8.22 -20.70
CA GLN A 260 6.83 -8.13 -21.53
C GLN A 260 8.10 -7.81 -20.74
N THR A 261 7.99 -6.98 -19.69
CA THR A 261 9.15 -6.37 -19.04
C THR A 261 9.53 -7.00 -17.69
N ARG A 262 8.57 -7.55 -16.93
CA ARG A 262 8.80 -7.97 -15.51
C ARG A 262 9.17 -9.43 -15.32
N VAL A 263 8.94 -10.28 -16.30
CA VAL A 263 9.31 -11.71 -16.21
C VAL A 263 10.76 -11.92 -15.78
N PRO A 264 11.77 -11.24 -16.37
CA PRO A 264 13.16 -11.40 -15.92
C PRO A 264 13.41 -10.92 -14.49
N ASP A 265 12.75 -9.83 -14.06
CA ASP A 265 12.91 -9.28 -12.72
C ASP A 265 12.29 -10.21 -11.64
N LEU A 266 11.14 -10.85 -11.95
CA LEU A 266 10.51 -11.84 -11.06
C LEU A 266 11.37 -13.09 -10.89
N LEU A 267 12.01 -13.57 -11.96
CA LEU A 267 12.96 -14.69 -11.91
C LEU A 267 14.20 -14.31 -11.09
N ALA A 268 14.79 -13.13 -11.36
CA ALA A 268 15.94 -12.64 -10.62
C ALA A 268 15.66 -12.48 -9.12
N PHE A 269 14.44 -12.05 -8.75
CA PHE A 269 14.00 -12.00 -7.35
C PHE A 269 14.06 -13.40 -6.71
N ALA A 270 13.44 -14.40 -7.36
CA ALA A 270 13.44 -15.77 -6.84
C ALA A 270 14.86 -16.33 -6.67
N GLU A 271 15.74 -16.13 -7.65
CA GLU A 271 17.13 -16.59 -7.60
C GLU A 271 17.94 -15.92 -6.49
N GLN A 272 17.74 -14.62 -6.26
CA GLN A 272 18.47 -13.89 -5.22
C GLN A 272 18.02 -14.27 -3.82
N ILE A 273 16.72 -14.46 -3.60
CA ILE A 273 16.20 -14.96 -2.33
C ILE A 273 16.71 -16.38 -2.03
N GLU A 274 16.72 -17.28 -3.02
CA GLU A 274 17.28 -18.63 -2.82
C GLU A 274 18.75 -18.61 -2.43
N ARG A 275 19.55 -17.78 -3.09
CA ARG A 275 20.97 -17.62 -2.73
C ARG A 275 21.14 -17.11 -1.30
N PHE A 276 20.31 -16.13 -0.92
CA PHE A 276 20.34 -15.59 0.44
C PHE A 276 20.01 -16.66 1.48
N ILE A 277 18.92 -17.42 1.30
CA ILE A 277 18.51 -18.49 2.22
C ILE A 277 19.54 -19.62 2.25
N GLY A 278 20.10 -20.00 1.10
CA GLY A 278 21.13 -21.04 1.03
C GLY A 278 22.42 -20.65 1.74
N ALA A 279 22.81 -19.38 1.69
CA ALA A 279 23.96 -18.85 2.41
C ALA A 279 23.71 -18.76 3.94
N ASP A 280 22.50 -18.37 4.35
CA ASP A 280 22.11 -18.28 5.78
C ASP A 280 21.99 -19.66 6.43
N SER A 281 21.58 -20.69 5.67
CA SER A 281 21.49 -22.08 6.15
C SER A 281 22.85 -22.77 6.30
N ALA A 282 23.91 -22.22 5.69
CA ALA A 282 25.28 -22.75 5.74
C ALA A 282 26.17 -22.06 6.79
N ALA A 283 25.70 -20.98 7.42
CA ALA A 283 26.37 -20.18 8.44
C ALA A 283 25.88 -20.49 9.84
#